data_85d5140984db5f6249de3784ab1f2bc0
#
_entry.id   85d5140984db5f6249de3784ab1f2bc0
#
_cell.length_a   1.000
_cell.length_b   1.000
_cell.length_c   1.000
_cell.angle_alpha   90.00
_cell.angle_beta   90.00
_cell.angle_gamma   90.00
#
_symmetry.space_group_name_H-M   'P 1'
#
loop_
_entity.id
_entity.type
_entity.pdbx_description
1 polymer ?
#
loop_
_entity_poly.entity_id
_entity_poly.type
_entity_poly.pdbx_seq_one_letter_code
_entity_poly.pdbx_strand_id
1 'polypeptide(L)'
;MKTEILQADDANIEKCAEYLRRGDIVAFPTETVYGLGASALDPKAAEKIFRAKGRPATNPLIIHVADKAQIETVAVVDDRSRKLIDALMPGPLTLVMPKKEVVPSIVTAGFDTV
;
A
#
# COMPACT_ATOMS: atom_id res chain seq x y z
N MET A 1 16.53 15.24 5.42
CA MET A 1 15.98 13.89 5.78
C MET A 1 17.14 12.93 5.97
N LYS A 2 17.14 12.21 7.04
CA LYS A 2 18.16 11.18 7.29
C LYS A 2 17.58 9.81 6.91
N THR A 3 18.23 9.13 5.95
CA THR A 3 17.84 7.80 5.51
C THR A 3 18.70 6.76 6.23
N GLU A 4 18.06 5.76 6.80
CA GLU A 4 18.71 4.60 7.40
C GLU A 4 18.62 3.41 6.43
N ILE A 5 19.73 2.71 6.21
CA ILE A 5 19.77 1.51 5.37
C ILE A 5 19.86 0.31 6.30
N LEU A 6 18.90 -0.60 6.15
CA LEU A 6 18.75 -1.78 7.01
C LEU A 6 18.79 -3.06 6.17
N GLN A 7 19.39 -4.11 6.72
CA GLN A 7 19.27 -5.44 6.15
C GLN A 7 17.90 -6.03 6.50
N ALA A 8 17.33 -6.82 5.60
CA ALA A 8 16.01 -7.43 5.78
C ALA A 8 16.09 -8.67 6.69
N ASP A 9 16.31 -8.46 7.97
CA ASP A 9 16.17 -9.47 9.03
C ASP A 9 14.92 -9.17 9.87
N ASP A 10 14.51 -10.11 10.72
CA ASP A 10 13.28 -10.00 11.49
C ASP A 10 13.23 -8.74 12.38
N ALA A 11 14.34 -8.40 13.03
CA ALA A 11 14.40 -7.22 13.90
C ALA A 11 14.26 -5.92 13.10
N ASN A 12 14.90 -5.83 11.95
CA ASN A 12 14.82 -4.66 11.08
C ASN A 12 13.47 -4.56 10.35
N ILE A 13 12.83 -5.68 10.01
CA ILE A 13 11.47 -5.70 9.48
C ILE A 13 10.50 -5.12 10.51
N GLU A 14 10.59 -5.52 11.77
CA GLU A 14 9.76 -4.93 12.84
C GLU A 14 10.03 -3.43 13.01
N LYS A 15 11.28 -3.02 12.95
CA LYS A 15 11.65 -1.60 12.98
C LYS A 15 11.05 -0.83 11.81
N CYS A 16 11.06 -1.40 10.61
CA CYS A 16 10.40 -0.80 9.44
C CYS A 16 8.89 -0.71 9.62
N ALA A 17 8.27 -1.73 10.20
CA ALA A 17 6.84 -1.69 10.54
C ALA A 17 6.51 -0.55 11.51
N GLU A 18 7.36 -0.30 12.51
CA GLU A 18 7.21 0.84 13.42
C GLU A 18 7.31 2.19 12.70
N TYR A 19 8.24 2.34 11.75
CA TYR A 19 8.31 3.54 10.91
C TYR A 19 6.99 3.77 10.16
N LEU A 20 6.43 2.72 9.54
CA LEU A 20 5.14 2.81 8.84
C LEU A 20 3.99 3.18 9.78
N ARG A 21 3.93 2.59 10.99
CA ARG A 21 2.90 2.91 11.99
C ARG A 21 2.96 4.37 12.46
N ARG A 22 4.15 4.96 12.50
CA ARG A 22 4.33 6.38 12.85
C ARG A 22 4.05 7.34 11.70
N GLY A 23 3.71 6.83 10.53
CA GLY A 23 3.44 7.64 9.35
C GLY A 23 4.69 8.02 8.56
N ASP A 24 5.78 7.28 8.71
CA ASP A 24 6.97 7.43 7.90
C ASP A 24 6.91 6.56 6.64
N ILE A 25 7.89 6.72 5.76
CA ILE A 25 7.99 5.96 4.51
C ILE A 25 9.14 4.95 4.58
N VAL A 26 8.95 3.81 3.94
CA VAL A 26 9.95 2.73 3.88
C VAL A 26 10.10 2.28 2.43
N ALA A 27 11.35 2.20 1.95
CA ALA A 27 11.66 1.53 0.69
C ALA A 27 11.94 0.06 0.96
N PHE A 28 11.34 -0.82 0.18
CA PHE A 28 11.46 -2.26 0.34
C PHE A 28 11.61 -2.97 -1.00
N PRO A 29 12.31 -4.13 -1.04
CA PRO A 29 12.46 -4.90 -2.26
C PRO A 29 11.14 -5.58 -2.64
N THR A 30 10.94 -5.71 -3.96
CA THR A 30 9.83 -6.46 -4.54
C THR A 30 10.37 -7.48 -5.56
N GLU A 31 9.48 -8.20 -6.23
CA GLU A 31 9.86 -9.17 -7.30
C GLU A 31 10.44 -8.49 -8.56
N THR A 32 10.26 -7.18 -8.69
CA THR A 32 10.76 -6.40 -9.84
C THR A 32 11.73 -5.32 -9.40
N VAL A 33 11.24 -4.24 -8.82
CA VAL A 33 12.01 -3.06 -8.41
C VAL A 33 11.70 -2.72 -6.95
N TYR A 34 12.53 -1.88 -6.32
CA TYR A 34 12.20 -1.37 -4.99
C TYR A 34 10.91 -0.55 -5.01
N GLY A 35 10.03 -0.84 -4.06
CA GLY A 35 8.83 -0.07 -3.78
C GLY A 35 9.06 0.95 -2.67
N LEU A 36 8.34 2.05 -2.72
CA LEU A 36 8.28 3.03 -1.64
C LEU A 36 6.89 2.96 -1.02
N GLY A 37 6.81 2.61 0.25
CA GLY A 37 5.56 2.38 0.96
C GLY A 37 5.34 3.33 2.11
N ALA A 38 4.07 3.52 2.41
CA ALA A 38 3.57 4.26 3.57
C ALA A 38 2.27 3.62 4.05
N SER A 39 1.78 4.00 5.23
CA SER A 39 0.46 3.57 5.68
C SER A 39 -0.63 4.09 4.74
N ALA A 40 -1.38 3.18 4.12
CA ALA A 40 -2.41 3.51 3.13
C ALA A 40 -3.61 4.26 3.72
N LEU A 41 -3.85 4.11 5.03
CA LEU A 41 -4.97 4.74 5.72
C LEU A 41 -4.62 6.09 6.36
N ASP A 42 -3.36 6.51 6.24
CA ASP A 42 -2.89 7.81 6.71
C ASP A 42 -2.60 8.72 5.50
N PRO A 43 -3.47 9.74 5.24
CA PRO A 43 -3.28 10.62 4.10
C PRO A 43 -1.98 11.44 4.16
N LYS A 44 -1.50 11.77 5.35
CA LYS A 44 -0.23 12.49 5.51
C LYS A 44 0.97 11.61 5.18
N ALA A 45 0.90 10.32 5.55
CA ALA A 45 1.93 9.35 5.19
C ALA A 45 1.95 9.11 3.67
N ALA A 46 0.78 8.94 3.04
CA ALA A 46 0.67 8.80 1.59
C ALA A 46 1.23 10.02 0.83
N GLU A 47 0.98 11.24 1.33
CA GLU A 47 1.53 12.46 0.76
C GLU A 47 3.07 12.46 0.72
N LYS A 48 3.71 11.88 1.72
CA LYS A 48 5.17 11.78 1.76
C LYS A 48 5.76 11.00 0.57
N ILE A 49 5.05 9.98 0.07
CA ILE A 49 5.46 9.23 -1.12
C ILE A 49 5.52 10.15 -2.35
N PHE A 50 4.47 10.91 -2.59
CA PHE A 50 4.41 11.83 -3.73
C PHE A 50 5.50 12.90 -3.64
N ARG A 51 5.70 13.44 -2.44
CA ARG A 51 6.74 14.44 -2.18
C ARG A 51 8.15 13.88 -2.40
N ALA A 52 8.44 12.70 -1.88
CA ALA A 52 9.74 12.06 -2.01
C ALA A 52 10.09 11.70 -3.46
N LYS A 53 9.08 11.31 -4.25
CA LYS A 53 9.26 10.99 -5.68
C LYS A 53 9.17 12.19 -6.62
N GLY A 54 8.76 13.36 -6.13
CA GLY A 54 8.43 14.49 -6.99
C GLY A 54 7.30 14.18 -7.97
N ARG A 55 6.40 13.28 -7.58
CA ARG A 55 5.33 12.73 -8.43
C ARG A 55 4.02 13.46 -8.13
N PRO A 56 3.25 13.87 -9.15
CA PRO A 56 1.94 14.46 -8.90
C PRO A 56 0.95 13.43 -8.34
N ALA A 57 0.09 13.85 -7.42
CA ALA A 57 -0.94 13.02 -6.79
C ALA A 57 -2.12 12.67 -7.74
N THR A 58 -1.90 12.72 -9.05
CA THR A 58 -2.86 12.36 -10.09
C THR A 58 -2.81 10.88 -10.45
N ASN A 59 -1.75 10.17 -10.04
CA ASN A 59 -1.61 8.74 -10.26
C ASN A 59 -1.94 7.99 -8.97
N PRO A 60 -2.91 7.07 -8.97
CA PRO A 60 -3.25 6.28 -7.80
C PRO A 60 -2.08 5.46 -7.25
N LEU A 61 -2.09 5.24 -5.96
CA LEU A 61 -1.21 4.28 -5.29
C LEU A 61 -1.89 2.91 -5.23
N ILE A 62 -1.09 1.85 -5.23
CA ILE A 62 -1.58 0.47 -5.07
C ILE A 62 -1.47 0.11 -3.60
N ILE A 63 -2.58 -0.31 -2.99
CA ILE A 63 -2.56 -0.82 -1.62
C ILE A 63 -2.09 -2.27 -1.62
N HIS A 64 -1.07 -2.54 -0.83
CA HIS A 64 -0.59 -3.89 -0.54
C HIS A 64 -1.19 -4.39 0.76
N VAL A 65 -1.59 -5.65 0.78
CA VAL A 65 -2.16 -6.31 1.97
C VAL A 65 -1.35 -7.56 2.31
N ALA A 66 -1.30 -7.89 3.60
CA ALA A 66 -0.57 -9.07 4.08
C ALA A 66 -1.40 -10.36 3.94
N ASP A 67 -2.73 -10.26 3.99
CA ASP A 67 -3.63 -11.39 3.88
C ASP A 67 -4.94 -11.00 3.19
N LYS A 68 -5.74 -12.02 2.82
CA LYS A 68 -7.00 -11.82 2.11
C LYS A 68 -8.04 -11.06 2.92
N ALA A 69 -8.04 -11.21 4.24
CA ALA A 69 -8.99 -10.54 5.11
C ALA A 69 -8.82 -9.02 5.09
N GLN A 70 -7.60 -8.53 4.91
CA GLN A 70 -7.34 -7.09 4.81
C GLN A 70 -7.95 -6.45 3.57
N ILE A 71 -8.19 -7.19 2.50
CA ILE A 71 -8.78 -6.66 1.27
C ILE A 71 -10.15 -6.04 1.55
N GLU A 72 -10.98 -6.72 2.34
CA GLU A 72 -12.32 -6.25 2.67
C GLU A 72 -12.34 -5.04 3.60
N THR A 73 -11.23 -4.71 4.23
CA THR A 73 -11.12 -3.49 5.03
C THR A 73 -11.00 -2.23 4.17
N VAL A 74 -10.57 -2.36 2.91
CA VAL A 74 -10.29 -1.22 2.01
C VAL A 74 -11.13 -1.22 0.73
N ALA A 75 -11.66 -2.37 0.32
CA ALA A 75 -12.38 -2.53 -0.93
C ALA A 75 -13.69 -3.30 -0.76
N VAL A 76 -14.62 -3.04 -1.67
CA VAL A 76 -15.86 -3.82 -1.80
C VAL A 76 -15.59 -4.99 -2.73
N VAL A 77 -15.70 -6.21 -2.20
CA VAL A 77 -15.39 -7.45 -2.93
C VAL A 77 -16.68 -8.10 -3.39
N ASP A 78 -16.89 -8.17 -4.70
CA ASP A 78 -17.99 -8.89 -5.30
C ASP A 78 -17.65 -10.39 -5.51
N ASP A 79 -18.61 -11.20 -5.94
CA ASP A 79 -18.41 -12.64 -6.15
C ASP A 79 -17.33 -12.95 -7.19
N ARG A 80 -17.22 -12.15 -8.22
CA ARG A 80 -16.21 -12.30 -9.28
C ARG A 80 -14.81 -12.03 -8.74
N SER A 81 -14.65 -10.93 -8.03
CA SER A 81 -13.37 -10.57 -7.37
C SER A 81 -12.99 -11.63 -6.34
N ARG A 82 -13.97 -12.14 -5.57
CA ARG A 82 -13.74 -13.21 -4.59
C ARG A 82 -13.12 -14.45 -5.23
N LYS A 83 -13.64 -14.89 -6.36
CA LYS A 83 -13.09 -16.04 -7.09
C LYS A 83 -11.63 -15.83 -7.50
N LEU A 84 -11.29 -14.64 -7.98
CA LEU A 84 -9.91 -14.29 -8.36
C LEU A 84 -8.98 -14.25 -7.14
N ILE A 85 -9.43 -13.65 -6.05
CA ILE A 85 -8.67 -13.58 -4.80
C ILE A 85 -8.38 -14.98 -4.26
N ASP A 86 -9.40 -15.84 -4.21
CA ASP A 86 -9.26 -17.19 -3.67
C ASP A 86 -8.34 -18.07 -4.53
N ALA A 87 -8.35 -17.88 -5.85
CA ALA A 87 -7.55 -18.68 -6.77
C ALA A 87 -6.10 -18.19 -6.91
N LEU A 88 -5.84 -16.88 -6.82
CA LEU A 88 -4.59 -16.28 -7.27
C LEU A 88 -3.83 -15.51 -6.18
N MET A 89 -4.43 -15.26 -5.03
CA MET A 89 -3.76 -14.57 -3.92
C MET A 89 -3.45 -15.55 -2.77
N PRO A 90 -2.32 -15.39 -2.09
CA PRO A 90 -1.27 -14.40 -2.31
C PRO A 90 -0.51 -14.62 -3.62
N GLY A 91 -0.13 -13.53 -4.28
CA GLY A 91 0.60 -13.57 -5.55
C GLY A 91 0.65 -12.22 -6.24
N PRO A 92 1.32 -12.12 -7.39
CA PRO A 92 1.50 -10.86 -8.13
C PRO A 92 0.23 -10.49 -8.90
N LEU A 93 -0.87 -10.27 -8.21
CA LEU A 93 -2.16 -9.86 -8.76
C LEU A 93 -2.58 -8.54 -8.16
N THR A 94 -2.92 -7.58 -9.01
CA THR A 94 -3.58 -6.34 -8.61
C THR A 94 -5.01 -6.34 -9.14
N LEU A 95 -5.95 -6.08 -8.25
CA LEU A 95 -7.37 -5.92 -8.59
C LEU A 95 -7.77 -4.46 -8.38
N VAL A 96 -8.57 -3.93 -9.28
CA VAL A 96 -9.20 -2.61 -9.13
C VAL A 96 -10.65 -2.84 -8.74
N MET A 97 -11.01 -2.39 -7.55
CA MET A 97 -12.34 -2.61 -6.95
C MET A 97 -12.89 -1.30 -6.38
N PRO A 98 -14.22 -1.20 -6.16
CA PRO A 98 -14.76 -0.05 -5.46
C PRO A 98 -14.11 0.10 -4.08
N LYS A 99 -13.68 1.32 -3.76
CA LYS A 99 -13.05 1.59 -2.47
C LYS A 99 -14.07 1.73 -1.35
N LYS A 100 -13.64 1.45 -0.12
CA LYS A 100 -14.36 1.86 1.09
C LYS A 100 -13.93 3.26 1.52
N GLU A 101 -14.80 3.94 2.27
CA GLU A 101 -14.56 5.33 2.69
C GLU A 101 -13.32 5.52 3.56
N VAL A 102 -12.87 4.47 4.24
CA VAL A 102 -11.65 4.49 5.05
C VAL A 102 -10.39 4.80 4.23
N VAL A 103 -10.43 4.54 2.92
CA VAL A 103 -9.30 4.81 2.02
C VAL A 103 -9.27 6.29 1.65
N PRO A 104 -8.19 7.02 2.00
CA PRO A 104 -8.09 8.45 1.70
C PRO A 104 -8.07 8.75 0.20
N SER A 105 -8.67 9.86 -0.21
CA SER A 105 -8.73 10.29 -1.62
C SER A 105 -7.36 10.45 -2.27
N ILE A 106 -6.34 10.84 -1.51
CA ILE A 106 -4.97 10.98 -2.03
C ILE A 106 -4.40 9.64 -2.52
N VAL A 107 -4.78 8.53 -1.89
CA VAL A 107 -4.34 7.18 -2.27
C VAL A 107 -4.93 6.77 -3.62
N THR A 108 -6.18 7.12 -3.87
CA THR A 108 -6.92 6.75 -5.09
C THR A 108 -6.91 7.84 -6.15
N ALA A 109 -6.15 8.91 -5.99
CA ALA A 109 -6.16 10.08 -6.87
C ALA A 109 -7.59 10.66 -7.09
N GLY A 110 -8.45 10.56 -6.09
CA GLY A 110 -9.84 11.01 -6.14
C GLY A 110 -10.81 10.05 -6.82
N PHE A 111 -10.35 8.87 -7.27
CA PHE A 111 -11.25 7.87 -7.86
C PHE A 111 -12.05 7.11 -6.80
N ASP A 112 -13.20 6.56 -7.22
CA ASP A 112 -14.04 5.70 -6.38
C ASP A 112 -13.55 4.25 -6.30
N THR A 113 -12.40 3.96 -6.89
CA THR A 113 -11.77 2.65 -6.95
C THR A 113 -10.40 2.65 -6.26
N VAL A 114 -10.00 1.49 -5.81
CA VAL A 114 -8.70 1.23 -5.21
C VAL A 114 -8.12 -0.08 -5.75
#